data_d9e67a91ee550218e87d54daf0e98583
#
_entry.id   d9e67a91ee550218e87d54daf0e98583
#
_cell.length_a   1.000
_cell.length_b   1.000
_cell.length_c   1.000
_cell.angle_alpha   90.00
_cell.angle_beta   90.00
_cell.angle_gamma   90.00
#
_symmetry.space_group_name_H-M   'P 1'
#
loop_
_entity.id
_entity.type
_entity.pdbx_description
1 polymer ?
#
loop_
_entity_poly.entity_id
_entity_poly.type
_entity_poly.pdbx_seq_one_letter_code
_entity_poly.pdbx_strand_id
1 'polypeptide(L)'
;MAIQALRRDAPGNPRTVEEARAFVKHVESLFMPWNIDALVDGFTEDCIVRFGTLPEFTGRETLRAFFTGRSTKQKNYRLTKQFRALMGDTITNVWDGAWEDAETGAAMKGFGVEAWLMRDGKIAVWEAAFNVGRADQAISVGDLLR
;
A
#
# COMPACT_ATOMS: atom_id res chain seq x y z
N MET A 1 -2.36 -20.45 -19.94
CA MET A 1 -3.21 -19.69 -20.88
C MET A 1 -4.64 -19.62 -20.38
N ALA A 2 -5.30 -20.74 -20.08
CA ALA A 2 -6.69 -20.73 -19.58
C ALA A 2 -6.87 -19.98 -18.24
N ILE A 3 -5.91 -20.09 -17.33
CA ILE A 3 -5.96 -19.42 -16.00
C ILE A 3 -5.85 -17.89 -16.13
N GLN A 4 -5.08 -17.40 -17.08
CA GLN A 4 -4.97 -15.95 -17.33
C GLN A 4 -6.21 -15.35 -18.00
N ALA A 5 -6.87 -16.10 -18.87
CA ALA A 5 -8.12 -15.69 -19.50
C ALA A 5 -9.27 -15.62 -18.48
N LEU A 6 -9.33 -16.58 -17.55
CA LEU A 6 -10.32 -16.59 -16.47
C LEU A 6 -10.16 -15.43 -15.48
N ARG A 7 -8.93 -14.94 -15.31
CA ARG A 7 -8.66 -13.79 -14.42
C ARG A 7 -9.03 -12.43 -15.04
N ARG A 8 -9.01 -12.32 -16.36
CA ARG A 8 -9.34 -11.06 -17.06
C ARG A 8 -10.82 -10.68 -16.95
N ASP A 9 -11.66 -11.64 -16.68
CA ASP A 9 -13.10 -11.46 -16.60
C ASP A 9 -13.64 -11.59 -15.16
N ALA A 10 -12.75 -11.63 -14.16
CA ALA A 10 -13.17 -11.68 -12.76
C ALA A 10 -13.98 -10.43 -12.41
N PRO A 11 -15.22 -10.59 -11.86
CA PRO A 11 -16.06 -9.45 -11.52
C PRO A 11 -15.36 -8.51 -10.54
N GLY A 12 -15.41 -7.21 -10.83
CA GLY A 12 -14.96 -6.16 -9.91
C GLY A 12 -13.49 -5.73 -10.01
N ASN A 13 -12.60 -6.46 -10.69
CA ASN A 13 -11.23 -5.99 -10.90
C ASN A 13 -11.22 -4.79 -11.85
N PRO A 14 -10.40 -3.75 -11.58
CA PRO A 14 -10.19 -2.68 -12.54
C PRO A 14 -9.71 -3.23 -13.89
N ARG A 15 -10.35 -2.80 -14.99
CA ARG A 15 -10.06 -3.26 -16.36
C ARG A 15 -9.42 -2.19 -17.22
N THR A 16 -9.55 -0.94 -16.81
CA THR A 16 -8.99 0.22 -17.52
C THR A 16 -8.02 0.95 -16.62
N VAL A 17 -7.14 1.73 -17.25
CA VAL A 17 -6.22 2.63 -16.52
C VAL A 17 -7.01 3.60 -15.64
N GLU A 18 -8.14 4.10 -16.13
CA GLU A 18 -8.98 5.04 -15.37
C GLU A 18 -9.57 4.39 -14.12
N GLU A 19 -10.10 3.17 -14.24
CA GLU A 19 -10.60 2.40 -13.10
C GLU A 19 -9.52 2.09 -12.09
N ALA A 20 -8.34 1.69 -12.55
CA ALA A 20 -7.19 1.40 -11.69
C ALA A 20 -6.70 2.66 -10.98
N ARG A 21 -6.64 3.80 -11.67
CA ARG A 21 -6.29 5.09 -11.10
C ARG A 21 -7.28 5.51 -10.01
N ALA A 22 -8.57 5.35 -10.26
CA ALA A 22 -9.61 5.64 -9.28
C ALA A 22 -9.51 4.72 -8.06
N PHE A 23 -9.21 3.46 -8.27
CA PHE A 23 -9.00 2.49 -7.18
C PHE A 23 -7.81 2.89 -6.30
N VAL A 24 -6.68 3.29 -6.89
CA VAL A 24 -5.51 3.78 -6.13
C VAL A 24 -5.87 4.99 -5.26
N LYS A 25 -6.64 5.94 -5.80
CA LYS A 25 -7.10 7.12 -5.04
C LYS A 25 -8.10 6.75 -3.95
N HIS A 26 -8.96 5.79 -4.21
CA HIS A 26 -9.86 5.28 -3.18
C HIS A 26 -9.07 4.69 -2.01
N VAL A 27 -8.10 3.81 -2.28
CA VAL A 27 -7.26 3.22 -1.23
C VAL A 27 -6.51 4.31 -0.45
N GLU A 28 -5.93 5.29 -1.14
CA GLU A 28 -5.27 6.44 -0.51
C GLU A 28 -6.18 7.10 0.54
N SER A 29 -7.43 7.34 0.18
CA SER A 29 -8.39 8.03 1.05
C SER A 29 -8.69 7.27 2.34
N LEU A 30 -8.53 5.96 2.36
CA LEU A 30 -8.82 5.12 3.53
C LEU A 30 -7.80 5.24 4.66
N PHE A 31 -6.69 5.94 4.41
CA PHE A 31 -5.66 6.21 5.42
C PHE A 31 -5.81 7.57 6.12
N MET A 32 -6.70 8.47 5.63
CA MET A 32 -6.74 9.85 6.10
C MET A 32 -8.17 10.34 6.34
N PRO A 33 -8.78 10.07 7.50
CA PRO A 33 -8.25 9.27 8.62
C PRO A 33 -8.23 7.78 8.33
N TRP A 34 -7.51 7.04 9.14
CA TRP A 34 -7.47 5.58 9.05
C TRP A 34 -8.86 4.96 9.16
N ASN A 35 -9.29 4.28 8.11
CA ASN A 35 -10.50 3.46 8.09
C ASN A 35 -10.09 2.00 8.00
N ILE A 36 -9.76 1.41 9.15
CA ILE A 36 -9.21 0.05 9.23
C ILE A 36 -10.19 -0.98 8.65
N ASP A 37 -11.48 -0.86 8.94
CA ASP A 37 -12.48 -1.79 8.43
C ASP A 37 -12.55 -1.76 6.90
N ALA A 38 -12.62 -0.59 6.31
CA ALA A 38 -12.65 -0.45 4.84
C ALA A 38 -11.34 -0.90 4.19
N LEU A 39 -10.18 -0.62 4.83
CA LEU A 39 -8.89 -1.11 4.36
C LEU A 39 -8.86 -2.64 4.31
N VAL A 40 -9.25 -3.30 5.39
CA VAL A 40 -9.27 -4.76 5.49
C VAL A 40 -10.27 -5.36 4.49
N ASP A 41 -11.46 -4.77 4.35
CA ASP A 41 -12.46 -5.21 3.39
C ASP A 41 -12.02 -5.12 1.93
N GLY A 42 -11.04 -4.26 1.64
CA GLY A 42 -10.43 -4.15 0.32
C GLY A 42 -9.47 -5.29 -0.05
N PHE A 43 -9.22 -6.21 0.85
CA PHE A 43 -8.36 -7.38 0.64
C PHE A 43 -9.17 -8.67 0.62
N THR A 44 -8.66 -9.70 -0.07
CA THR A 44 -9.24 -11.04 -0.01
C THR A 44 -9.00 -11.66 1.38
N GLU A 45 -9.82 -12.64 1.76
CA GLU A 45 -9.67 -13.31 3.07
C GLU A 45 -8.31 -13.99 3.24
N ASP A 46 -7.78 -14.53 2.15
CA ASP A 46 -6.49 -15.23 2.08
C ASP A 46 -5.36 -14.36 1.57
N CYS A 47 -5.47 -13.03 1.70
CA CYS A 47 -4.49 -12.09 1.19
C CYS A 47 -3.08 -12.40 1.68
N ILE A 48 -2.11 -12.11 0.82
CA ILE A 48 -0.68 -12.25 1.12
C ILE A 48 -0.06 -10.86 1.12
N VAL A 49 0.71 -10.56 2.15
CA VAL A 49 1.38 -9.26 2.30
C VAL A 49 2.88 -9.46 2.46
N ARG A 50 3.63 -8.79 1.58
CA ARG A 50 5.08 -8.66 1.63
C ARG A 50 5.40 -7.17 1.76
N PHE A 51 5.71 -6.72 2.97
CA PHE A 51 5.88 -5.30 3.29
C PHE A 51 7.30 -5.02 3.75
N GLY A 52 8.13 -4.50 2.84
CA GLY A 52 9.52 -4.20 3.12
C GLY A 52 10.32 -5.43 3.54
N THR A 53 11.00 -5.34 4.66
CA THR A 53 11.81 -6.43 5.22
C THR A 53 11.08 -7.26 6.29
N LEU A 54 9.79 -6.97 6.51
CA LEU A 54 9.00 -7.75 7.45
C LEU A 54 8.79 -9.18 6.92
N PRO A 55 8.67 -10.18 7.80
CA PRO A 55 8.23 -11.50 7.39
C PRO A 55 6.90 -11.43 6.64
N GLU A 56 6.77 -12.20 5.58
CA GLU A 56 5.50 -12.34 4.86
C GLU A 56 4.40 -12.82 5.81
N PHE A 57 3.21 -12.24 5.68
CA PHE A 57 2.06 -12.68 6.44
C PHE A 57 0.82 -12.84 5.55
N THR A 58 -0.16 -13.58 6.03
CA THR A 58 -1.39 -13.88 5.31
C THR A 58 -2.61 -13.61 6.17
N GLY A 59 -3.72 -13.30 5.49
CA GLY A 59 -5.03 -13.21 6.10
C GLY A 59 -5.40 -11.86 6.68
N ARG A 60 -6.71 -11.62 6.72
CA ARG A 60 -7.29 -10.34 7.17
C ARG A 60 -7.08 -10.05 8.65
N GLU A 61 -7.02 -11.08 9.49
CA GLU A 61 -6.82 -10.88 10.93
C GLU A 61 -5.45 -10.25 11.21
N THR A 62 -4.39 -10.82 10.63
CA THR A 62 -3.03 -10.26 10.74
C THR A 62 -2.92 -8.90 10.06
N LEU A 63 -3.58 -8.73 8.92
CA LEU A 63 -3.63 -7.45 8.22
C LEU A 63 -4.28 -6.36 9.08
N ARG A 64 -5.37 -6.68 9.77
CA ARG A 64 -6.05 -5.75 10.69
C ARG A 64 -5.12 -5.34 11.83
N ALA A 65 -4.43 -6.30 12.45
CA ALA A 65 -3.46 -6.02 13.49
C ALA A 65 -2.33 -5.12 12.99
N PHE A 66 -1.86 -5.36 11.77
CA PHE A 66 -0.82 -4.56 11.11
C PHE A 66 -1.26 -3.10 10.91
N PHE A 67 -2.44 -2.85 10.33
CA PHE A 67 -2.95 -1.50 10.15
C PHE A 67 -3.25 -0.81 11.48
N THR A 68 -3.82 -1.52 12.43
CA THR A 68 -4.11 -0.99 13.77
C THR A 68 -2.82 -0.54 14.45
N GLY A 69 -1.77 -1.36 14.41
CA GLY A 69 -0.47 -1.01 14.98
C GLY A 69 0.15 0.22 14.33
N ARG A 70 0.07 0.31 13.00
CA ARG A 70 0.56 1.49 12.26
C ARG A 70 -0.22 2.75 12.65
N SER A 71 -1.54 2.67 12.72
CA SER A 71 -2.39 3.83 13.04
C SER A 71 -2.08 4.43 14.41
N THR A 72 -1.64 3.62 15.36
CA THR A 72 -1.25 4.10 16.71
C THR A 72 0.14 4.72 16.73
N LYS A 73 1.04 4.30 15.84
CA LYS A 73 2.44 4.77 15.78
C LYS A 73 2.62 5.96 14.84
N GLN A 74 1.83 6.04 13.79
CA GLN A 74 1.94 7.06 12.75
C GLN A 74 0.86 8.11 12.95
N LYS A 75 1.16 9.14 13.73
CA LYS A 75 0.22 10.25 14.01
C LYS A 75 0.19 11.24 12.86
N ASN A 76 -0.99 11.82 12.63
CA ASN A 76 -1.20 12.81 11.56
C ASN A 76 -0.71 12.29 10.19
N TYR A 77 -1.03 11.05 9.88
CA TYR A 77 -0.58 10.38 8.66
C TYR A 77 -1.12 11.07 7.42
N ARG A 78 -0.22 11.45 6.53
CA ARG A 78 -0.53 12.02 5.22
C ARG A 78 0.07 11.12 4.16
N LEU A 79 -0.73 10.71 3.22
CA LEU A 79 -0.35 9.76 2.18
C LEU A 79 -0.78 10.28 0.82
N THR A 80 0.13 10.24 -0.14
CA THR A 80 -0.18 10.45 -1.56
C THR A 80 0.21 9.19 -2.32
N LYS A 81 -0.74 8.60 -3.02
CA LYS A 81 -0.50 7.48 -3.94
C LYS A 81 -0.68 7.94 -5.38
N GLN A 82 0.24 7.53 -6.23
CA GLN A 82 0.17 7.82 -7.66
C GLN A 82 0.19 6.52 -8.45
N PHE A 83 -0.87 6.30 -9.20
CA PHE A 83 -0.96 5.19 -10.15
C PHE A 83 0.22 5.22 -11.13
N ARG A 84 0.76 4.05 -11.46
CA ARG A 84 1.83 3.91 -12.47
C ARG A 84 1.43 3.04 -13.64
N ALA A 85 0.93 1.83 -13.37
CA ALA A 85 0.59 0.91 -14.45
C ALA A 85 -0.50 -0.07 -14.03
N LEU A 86 -1.25 -0.53 -15.03
CA LEU A 86 -2.15 -1.65 -14.95
C LEU A 86 -1.71 -2.68 -16.01
N MET A 87 -1.41 -3.89 -15.58
CA MET A 87 -1.09 -4.99 -16.47
C MET A 87 -1.84 -6.24 -16.01
N GLY A 88 -2.84 -6.65 -16.79
CA GLY A 88 -3.74 -7.73 -16.37
C GLY A 88 -4.45 -7.34 -15.08
N ASP A 89 -4.31 -8.16 -14.05
CA ASP A 89 -4.88 -7.93 -12.72
C ASP A 89 -3.90 -7.22 -11.76
N THR A 90 -2.74 -6.79 -12.24
CA THR A 90 -1.72 -6.14 -11.42
C THR A 90 -1.77 -4.63 -11.57
N ILE A 91 -1.89 -3.94 -10.44
CA ILE A 91 -1.81 -2.48 -10.35
C ILE A 91 -0.50 -2.12 -9.65
N THR A 92 0.26 -1.19 -10.22
CA THR A 92 1.44 -0.63 -9.57
C THR A 92 1.21 0.85 -9.27
N ASN A 93 1.72 1.28 -8.12
CA ASN A 93 1.66 2.66 -7.70
C ASN A 93 2.91 3.02 -6.89
N VAL A 94 3.17 4.32 -6.78
CA VAL A 94 4.18 4.86 -5.87
C VAL A 94 3.49 5.69 -4.81
N TRP A 95 4.11 5.80 -3.65
CA TRP A 95 3.54 6.59 -2.57
C TRP A 95 4.58 7.44 -1.86
N ASP A 96 4.13 8.57 -1.39
CA ASP A 96 4.82 9.45 -0.46
C ASP A 96 3.99 9.53 0.81
N GLY A 97 4.63 9.38 1.95
CA GLY A 97 3.98 9.47 3.25
C GLY A 97 4.72 10.42 4.18
N ALA A 98 3.99 11.06 5.07
CA ALA A 98 4.52 11.88 6.14
C ALA A 98 3.69 11.69 7.39
N TRP A 99 4.33 11.62 8.54
CA TRP A 99 3.67 11.43 9.83
C TRP A 99 4.54 11.91 10.98
N GLU A 100 3.98 11.93 12.14
CA GLU A 100 4.71 12.13 13.40
C GLU A 100 4.82 10.79 14.12
N ASP A 101 6.03 10.45 14.54
CA ASP A 101 6.23 9.26 15.37
C ASP A 101 5.57 9.47 16.72
N ALA A 102 4.66 8.56 17.10
CA ALA A 102 3.89 8.71 18.34
C ALA A 102 4.74 8.60 19.60
N GLU A 103 5.87 7.92 19.53
CA GLU A 103 6.75 7.69 20.67
C GLU A 103 7.74 8.83 20.85
N THR A 104 8.35 9.33 19.79
CA THR A 104 9.43 10.32 19.83
C THR A 104 8.96 11.74 19.47
N GLY A 105 7.80 11.88 18.82
CA GLY A 105 7.35 13.15 18.25
C GLY A 105 8.08 13.58 16.99
N ALA A 106 9.01 12.76 16.48
CA ALA A 106 9.81 13.11 15.31
C ALA A 106 8.94 13.18 14.04
N ALA A 107 9.19 14.17 13.21
CA ALA A 107 8.61 14.24 11.87
C ALA A 107 9.27 13.19 10.98
N MET A 108 8.47 12.32 10.38
CA MET A 108 8.90 11.19 9.57
C MET A 108 8.40 11.36 8.13
N LYS A 109 9.13 10.76 7.21
CA LYS A 109 8.74 10.66 5.80
C LYS A 109 9.04 9.26 5.27
N GLY A 110 8.27 8.86 4.28
CA GLY A 110 8.47 7.60 3.58
C GLY A 110 8.18 7.75 2.10
N PHE A 111 8.84 6.93 1.31
CA PHE A 111 8.61 6.78 -0.12
C PHE A 111 8.65 5.30 -0.45
N GLY A 112 7.75 4.85 -1.31
CA GLY A 112 7.72 3.45 -1.70
C GLY A 112 7.05 3.19 -3.03
N VAL A 113 7.25 1.96 -3.49
CA VAL A 113 6.64 1.40 -4.70
C VAL A 113 5.85 0.18 -4.28
N GLU A 114 4.68 -0.01 -4.88
CA GLU A 114 3.79 -1.12 -4.57
C GLU A 114 3.31 -1.82 -5.82
N ALA A 115 3.09 -3.12 -5.68
CA ALA A 115 2.36 -3.94 -6.62
C ALA A 115 1.19 -4.62 -5.91
N TRP A 116 0.00 -4.50 -6.48
CA TRP A 116 -1.22 -5.14 -6.00
C TRP A 116 -1.73 -6.12 -7.05
N LEU A 117 -1.79 -7.39 -6.71
CA LEU A 117 -2.48 -8.37 -7.53
C LEU A 117 -3.94 -8.44 -7.08
N MET A 118 -4.85 -8.16 -8.00
CA MET A 118 -6.29 -8.10 -7.73
C MET A 118 -6.97 -9.44 -8.00
N ARG A 119 -7.96 -9.76 -7.16
CA ARG A 119 -8.87 -10.88 -7.37
C ARG A 119 -10.25 -10.52 -6.83
N ASP A 120 -11.28 -10.70 -7.65
CA ASP A 120 -12.67 -10.42 -7.29
C ASP A 120 -12.89 -8.99 -6.74
N GLY A 121 -12.22 -8.01 -7.35
CA GLY A 121 -12.30 -6.61 -6.96
C GLY A 121 -11.53 -6.24 -5.71
N LYS A 122 -10.73 -7.15 -5.15
CA LYS A 122 -9.97 -6.98 -3.92
C LYS A 122 -8.48 -7.24 -4.13
N ILE A 123 -7.66 -6.73 -3.24
CA ILE A 123 -6.22 -6.99 -3.26
C ILE A 123 -5.98 -8.39 -2.69
N ALA A 124 -5.47 -9.29 -3.50
CA ALA A 124 -5.10 -10.65 -3.09
C ALA A 124 -3.63 -10.73 -2.65
N VAL A 125 -2.74 -9.95 -3.29
CA VAL A 125 -1.33 -9.86 -2.94
C VAL A 125 -0.93 -8.40 -2.89
N TRP A 126 -0.31 -8.00 -1.81
CA TRP A 126 0.29 -6.69 -1.65
C TRP A 126 1.79 -6.83 -1.43
N GLU A 127 2.57 -6.27 -2.34
CA GLU A 127 4.02 -6.21 -2.23
C GLU A 127 4.45 -4.75 -2.22
N ALA A 128 5.30 -4.38 -1.27
CA ALA A 128 5.80 -3.02 -1.12
C ALA A 128 7.29 -3.01 -0.80
N ALA A 129 8.05 -2.21 -1.54
CA ALA A 129 9.41 -1.84 -1.21
C ALA A 129 9.44 -0.35 -0.88
N PHE A 130 10.11 0.03 0.21
CA PHE A 130 10.08 1.41 0.67
C PHE A 130 11.27 1.75 1.55
N ASN A 131 11.50 3.05 1.69
CA ASN A 131 12.41 3.62 2.67
C ASN A 131 11.65 4.60 3.56
N VAL A 132 12.05 4.65 4.83
CA VAL A 132 11.51 5.57 5.83
C VAL A 132 12.68 6.25 6.54
N GLY A 133 12.54 7.53 6.80
CA GLY A 133 13.54 8.31 7.52
C GLY A 133 12.93 9.51 8.22
N ARG A 134 13.76 10.21 8.98
CA ARG A 134 13.35 11.48 9.61
C ARG A 134 13.24 12.56 8.56
N ALA A 135 12.18 13.35 8.63
CA ALA A 135 11.95 14.42 7.68
C ALA A 135 12.94 15.60 7.84
N ASP A 136 13.52 15.75 9.04
CA ASP A 136 14.49 16.80 9.38
C ASP A 136 15.94 16.44 9.03
N GLN A 137 16.19 15.22 8.54
CA GLN A 137 17.53 14.81 8.09
C GLN A 137 17.69 15.09 6.60
N ALA A 138 18.60 16.02 6.26
CA ALA A 138 19.02 16.22 4.90
C ALA A 138 20.10 15.20 4.55
N ILE A 139 19.71 14.17 3.81
CA ILE A 139 20.66 13.22 3.23
C ILE A 139 20.95 13.69 1.80
N SER A 140 22.19 13.99 1.51
CA SER A 140 22.60 14.32 0.14
C SER A 140 22.93 13.07 -0.66
N VAL A 141 22.89 13.16 -1.98
CA VAL A 141 23.36 12.06 -2.85
C VAL A 141 24.82 11.72 -2.53
N GLY A 142 25.64 12.72 -2.18
CA GLY A 142 27.02 12.50 -1.77
C GLY A 142 27.17 11.62 -0.53
N ASP A 143 26.21 11.66 0.40
CA ASP A 143 26.22 10.79 1.58
C ASP A 143 25.97 9.32 1.24
N LEU A 144 25.22 9.08 0.17
CA LEU A 144 24.96 7.72 -0.31
C LEU A 144 26.13 7.12 -1.10
N LEU A 145 27.04 7.96 -1.58
CA LEU A 145 28.18 7.55 -2.40
C LEU A 145 29.46 7.33 -1.59
N ARG A 146 29.37 7.53 -0.30
CA ARG A 146 30.47 7.28 0.66
C ARG A 146 30.27 5.94 1.38
#